data_1a19682dd4678de105f3cb7b4203197c
#
_entry.id   1a19682dd4678de105f3cb7b4203197c
#
_cell.length_a   1.000
_cell.length_b   1.000
_cell.length_c   1.000
_cell.angle_alpha   90.00
_cell.angle_beta   90.00
_cell.angle_gamma   90.00
#
_symmetry.space_group_name_H-M   'P 1'
#
loop_
_entity.id
_entity.type
_entity.pdbx_description
1 polymer ?
#
loop_
_entity_poly.entity_id
_entity_poly.type
_entity_poly.pdbx_seq_one_letter_code
_entity_poly.pdbx_strand_id
1 'polypeptide(L)'
;MKIRILLADDHPMIRAGFKSMLDKSERFEIVGEAGNGKELIEVARELNPEIILVDISMPVMSGLDVLEELSIRVPGVRLIVLTMHEEREYILQALKSGAAGYLLKNIERFELERAIITVYEGGKYFSPVVTNILAEAVSKPETNDVSEVTPREKEVLELVARGNSTKQIADLLGISVRTVESHRINMLKKMKVNNSAELIKKAIELKILS
;
A
#
# COMPACT_ATOMS: atom_id res chain seq x y z
N MET A 1 -22.16 21.71 -0.93
CA MET A 1 -21.22 21.32 0.12
C MET A 1 -20.05 20.64 -0.59
N LYS A 2 -18.82 21.00 -0.25
CA LYS A 2 -17.62 20.41 -0.88
C LYS A 2 -17.20 19.19 -0.08
N ILE A 3 -16.71 18.15 -0.74
CA ILE A 3 -16.14 16.96 -0.10
C ILE A 3 -14.77 17.34 0.47
N ARG A 4 -14.59 17.17 1.77
CA ARG A 4 -13.36 17.54 2.51
C ARG A 4 -12.35 16.41 2.43
N ILE A 5 -11.20 16.70 1.81
CA ILE A 5 -10.17 15.72 1.48
C ILE A 5 -8.86 16.06 2.20
N LEU A 6 -8.23 15.06 2.81
CA LEU A 6 -6.87 15.13 3.34
C LEU A 6 -5.93 14.32 2.44
N LEU A 7 -4.80 14.91 2.05
CA LEU A 7 -3.78 14.26 1.21
C LEU A 7 -2.60 13.81 2.07
N ALA A 8 -2.18 12.55 1.91
CA ALA A 8 -1.01 12.02 2.60
C ALA A 8 -0.06 11.30 1.63
N ASP A 9 1.12 11.85 1.46
CA ASP A 9 2.19 11.34 0.61
C ASP A 9 3.51 11.97 1.09
N ASP A 10 4.61 11.26 1.07
CA ASP A 10 5.91 11.80 1.50
C ASP A 10 6.58 12.68 0.43
N HIS A 11 6.07 12.67 -0.81
CA HIS A 11 6.58 13.46 -1.92
C HIS A 11 5.78 14.76 -2.12
N PRO A 12 6.32 15.96 -1.78
CA PRO A 12 5.60 17.23 -1.91
C PRO A 12 5.09 17.53 -3.33
N MET A 13 5.85 17.12 -4.35
CA MET A 13 5.46 17.31 -5.76
C MET A 13 4.23 16.50 -6.14
N ILE A 14 4.08 15.30 -5.61
CA ILE A 14 2.93 14.43 -5.83
C ILE A 14 1.71 15.06 -5.16
N ARG A 15 1.80 15.51 -3.89
CA ARG A 15 0.71 16.22 -3.22
C ARG A 15 0.28 17.46 -3.99
N ALA A 16 1.23 18.30 -4.44
CA ALA A 16 0.93 19.47 -5.24
C ALA A 16 0.22 19.13 -6.56
N GLY A 17 0.60 18.02 -7.21
CA GLY A 17 -0.03 17.52 -8.42
C GLY A 17 -1.50 17.15 -8.19
N PHE A 18 -1.79 16.32 -7.19
CA PHE A 18 -3.16 15.92 -6.85
C PHE A 18 -4.02 17.10 -6.38
N LYS A 19 -3.46 18.00 -5.58
CA LYS A 19 -4.11 19.24 -5.21
C LYS A 19 -4.51 20.05 -6.44
N SER A 20 -3.58 20.28 -7.38
CA SER A 20 -3.88 20.99 -8.61
C SER A 20 -4.94 20.30 -9.49
N MET A 21 -5.02 18.97 -9.45
CA MET A 21 -6.09 18.23 -10.15
C MET A 21 -7.46 18.47 -9.52
N LEU A 22 -7.53 18.46 -8.18
CA LEU A 22 -8.79 18.56 -7.43
C LEU A 22 -9.28 20.01 -7.30
N ASP A 23 -8.39 20.99 -7.21
CA ASP A 23 -8.72 22.43 -7.14
C ASP A 23 -9.45 22.95 -8.38
N LYS A 24 -9.38 22.22 -9.51
CA LYS A 24 -10.13 22.53 -10.73
C LYS A 24 -11.63 22.21 -10.63
N SER A 25 -12.07 21.58 -9.56
CA SER A 25 -13.46 21.19 -9.33
C SER A 25 -14.02 21.88 -8.10
N GLU A 26 -15.18 22.49 -8.22
CA GLU A 26 -15.88 23.11 -7.09
C GLU A 26 -16.45 22.08 -6.09
N ARG A 27 -16.36 20.79 -6.40
CA ARG A 27 -16.87 19.69 -5.56
C ARG A 27 -15.95 19.32 -4.40
N PHE A 28 -14.68 19.64 -4.50
CA PHE A 28 -13.65 19.17 -3.56
C PHE A 28 -13.01 20.33 -2.80
N GLU A 29 -12.54 20.04 -1.61
CA GLU A 29 -11.76 20.94 -0.77
C GLU A 29 -10.63 20.17 -0.10
N ILE A 30 -9.39 20.52 -0.42
CA ILE A 30 -8.24 19.98 0.28
C ILE A 30 -8.10 20.72 1.61
N VAL A 31 -8.46 20.04 2.70
CA VAL A 31 -8.48 20.63 4.04
C VAL A 31 -7.13 20.50 4.74
N GLY A 32 -6.24 19.63 4.27
CA GLY A 32 -4.89 19.47 4.85
C GLY A 32 -4.02 18.53 4.04
N GLU A 33 -2.75 18.49 4.43
CA GLU A 33 -1.73 17.62 3.86
C GLU A 33 -0.91 16.97 4.98
N ALA A 34 -0.35 15.78 4.74
CA ALA A 34 0.58 15.09 5.64
C ALA A 34 1.72 14.43 4.85
N GLY A 35 2.93 14.46 5.39
CA GLY A 35 4.12 13.85 4.77
C GLY A 35 4.50 12.49 5.34
N ASN A 36 3.79 12.00 6.34
CA ASN A 36 4.01 10.69 6.97
C ASN A 36 2.76 10.22 7.74
N GLY A 37 2.74 8.94 8.09
CA GLY A 37 1.55 8.35 8.71
C GLY A 37 1.23 8.89 10.10
N LYS A 38 2.24 9.29 10.90
CA LYS A 38 2.00 9.85 12.23
C LYS A 38 1.33 11.22 12.15
N GLU A 39 1.87 12.10 11.31
CA GLU A 39 1.30 13.42 11.01
C GLU A 39 -0.13 13.28 10.47
N LEU A 40 -0.36 12.29 9.57
CA LEU A 40 -1.67 12.03 9.01
C LEU A 40 -2.73 11.76 10.09
N ILE A 41 -2.43 10.96 11.09
CA ILE A 41 -3.37 10.65 12.17
C ILE A 41 -3.70 11.91 13.00
N GLU A 42 -2.70 12.73 13.32
CA GLU A 42 -2.88 13.97 14.08
C GLU A 42 -3.77 14.95 13.31
N VAL A 43 -3.43 15.22 12.04
CA VAL A 43 -4.17 16.13 11.16
C VAL A 43 -5.58 15.63 10.86
N ALA A 44 -5.76 14.31 10.65
CA ALA A 44 -7.08 13.72 10.41
C ALA A 44 -8.03 13.88 11.60
N ARG A 45 -7.52 13.78 12.83
CA ARG A 45 -8.31 13.98 14.05
C ARG A 45 -8.71 15.45 14.25
N GLU A 46 -7.84 16.36 13.89
CA GLU A 46 -8.10 17.81 14.02
C GLU A 46 -9.11 18.29 12.97
N LEU A 47 -8.88 17.90 11.72
CA LEU A 47 -9.64 18.41 10.59
C LEU A 47 -10.91 17.64 10.28
N ASN A 48 -11.06 16.40 10.78
CA ASN A 48 -12.19 15.52 10.49
C ASN A 48 -12.56 15.48 8.99
N PRO A 49 -11.64 15.03 8.11
CA PRO A 49 -11.91 14.93 6.68
C PRO A 49 -12.94 13.83 6.40
N GLU A 50 -13.62 13.93 5.26
CA GLU A 50 -14.57 12.90 4.79
C GLU A 50 -13.87 11.81 3.99
N ILE A 51 -12.81 12.20 3.26
CA ILE A 51 -11.96 11.32 2.47
C ILE A 51 -10.50 11.57 2.81
N ILE A 52 -9.73 10.51 2.92
CA ILE A 52 -8.27 10.58 2.97
C ILE A 52 -7.71 9.85 1.74
N LEU A 53 -6.89 10.57 0.96
CA LEU A 53 -6.04 9.98 -0.07
C LEU A 53 -4.69 9.69 0.56
N VAL A 54 -4.28 8.43 0.62
CA VAL A 54 -3.09 8.02 1.37
C VAL A 54 -2.15 7.15 0.54
N ASP A 55 -0.87 7.52 0.49
CA ASP A 55 0.16 6.64 -0.04
C ASP A 55 0.54 5.54 0.96
N ILE A 56 0.86 4.36 0.43
CA ILE A 56 1.35 3.24 1.23
C ILE A 56 2.79 3.49 1.71
N SER A 57 3.63 4.06 0.84
CA SER A 57 5.09 4.15 1.03
C SER A 57 5.50 5.44 1.72
N MET A 58 4.99 5.68 2.92
CA MET A 58 5.39 6.84 3.72
C MET A 58 6.43 6.46 4.79
N PRO A 59 7.35 7.39 5.16
CA PRO A 59 8.30 7.19 6.25
C PRO A 59 7.60 7.21 7.62
N VAL A 60 8.32 6.73 8.66
CA VAL A 60 7.90 6.70 10.06
C VAL A 60 6.79 5.69 10.33
N MET A 61 5.66 5.80 9.62
CA MET A 61 4.51 4.91 9.69
C MET A 61 3.95 4.73 8.28
N SER A 62 3.82 3.49 7.82
CA SER A 62 3.31 3.21 6.47
C SER A 62 1.84 3.54 6.35
N GLY A 63 1.37 3.81 5.12
CA GLY A 63 -0.04 4.03 4.88
C GLY A 63 -0.92 2.84 5.28
N LEU A 64 -0.42 1.61 5.18
CA LEU A 64 -1.15 0.42 5.61
C LEU A 64 -1.38 0.38 7.12
N ASP A 65 -0.34 0.71 7.92
CA ASP A 65 -0.46 0.79 9.38
C ASP A 65 -1.44 1.89 9.79
N VAL A 66 -1.43 3.00 9.05
CA VAL A 66 -2.35 4.13 9.26
C VAL A 66 -3.80 3.77 8.97
N LEU A 67 -4.08 2.95 7.93
CA LEU A 67 -5.45 2.54 7.59
C LEU A 67 -6.15 1.88 8.77
N GLU A 68 -5.47 0.96 9.46
CA GLU A 68 -6.01 0.26 10.63
C GLU A 68 -6.27 1.26 11.79
N GLU A 69 -5.32 2.15 12.04
CA GLU A 69 -5.44 3.12 13.13
C GLU A 69 -6.52 4.17 12.88
N LEU A 70 -6.64 4.70 11.67
CA LEU A 70 -7.64 5.69 11.29
C LEU A 70 -9.07 5.14 11.32
N SER A 71 -9.26 3.89 10.91
CA SER A 71 -10.58 3.24 10.96
C SER A 71 -11.17 3.20 12.37
N ILE A 72 -10.30 3.13 13.38
CA ILE A 72 -10.67 3.11 14.81
C ILE A 72 -10.79 4.54 15.37
N ARG A 73 -9.84 5.41 15.03
CA ARG A 73 -9.67 6.73 15.69
C ARG A 73 -10.49 7.86 15.07
N VAL A 74 -10.87 7.73 13.81
CA VAL A 74 -11.64 8.76 13.06
C VAL A 74 -12.88 8.09 12.44
N PRO A 75 -13.93 7.83 13.23
CA PRO A 75 -15.13 7.17 12.74
C PRO A 75 -15.77 7.93 11.59
N GLY A 76 -16.15 7.22 10.53
CA GLY A 76 -16.80 7.80 9.36
C GLY A 76 -15.88 8.31 8.26
N VAL A 77 -14.57 8.40 8.49
CA VAL A 77 -13.61 8.72 7.43
C VAL A 77 -13.52 7.56 6.44
N ARG A 78 -13.40 7.88 5.16
CA ARG A 78 -13.22 6.89 4.10
C ARG A 78 -11.83 7.02 3.49
N LEU A 79 -11.18 5.89 3.33
CA LEU A 79 -9.77 5.79 2.98
C LEU A 79 -9.61 5.29 1.55
N ILE A 80 -8.91 6.06 0.71
CA ILE A 80 -8.53 5.68 -0.65
C ILE A 80 -7.01 5.61 -0.69
N VAL A 81 -6.49 4.44 -0.99
CA VAL A 81 -5.06 4.26 -1.24
C VAL A 81 -4.71 4.81 -2.61
N LEU A 82 -3.63 5.60 -2.69
CA LEU A 82 -3.12 6.21 -3.90
C LEU A 82 -1.61 5.98 -3.97
N THR A 83 -1.17 4.98 -4.73
CA THR A 83 0.19 4.44 -4.66
C THR A 83 0.75 4.03 -6.02
N MET A 84 2.06 3.76 -6.09
CA MET A 84 2.70 3.14 -7.26
C MET A 84 2.70 1.61 -7.20
N HIS A 85 2.25 1.00 -6.10
CA HIS A 85 2.27 -0.44 -5.91
C HIS A 85 1.10 -1.12 -6.60
N GLU A 86 1.41 -2.08 -7.47
CA GLU A 86 0.44 -2.93 -8.18
C GLU A 86 0.45 -4.37 -7.63
N GLU A 87 1.33 -4.66 -6.68
CA GLU A 87 1.50 -6.00 -6.15
C GLU A 87 0.25 -6.44 -5.36
N ARG A 88 -0.18 -7.66 -5.61
CA ARG A 88 -1.38 -8.27 -5.02
C ARG A 88 -1.42 -8.18 -3.49
N GLU A 89 -0.28 -8.36 -2.86
CA GLU A 89 -0.13 -8.36 -1.40
C GLU A 89 -0.54 -7.01 -0.80
N TYR A 90 -0.08 -5.91 -1.38
CA TYR A 90 -0.44 -4.56 -0.93
C TYR A 90 -1.92 -4.28 -1.11
N ILE A 91 -2.48 -4.69 -2.25
CA ILE A 91 -3.91 -4.52 -2.56
C ILE A 91 -4.75 -5.28 -1.53
N LEU A 92 -4.47 -6.56 -1.31
CA LEU A 92 -5.22 -7.39 -0.36
C LEU A 92 -5.07 -6.89 1.08
N GLN A 93 -3.87 -6.44 1.46
CA GLN A 93 -3.65 -5.89 2.80
C GLN A 93 -4.42 -4.58 2.98
N ALA A 94 -4.37 -3.65 2.03
CA ALA A 94 -5.12 -2.40 2.09
C ALA A 94 -6.63 -2.64 2.26
N LEU A 95 -7.18 -3.61 1.52
CA LEU A 95 -8.59 -3.98 1.63
C LEU A 95 -8.94 -4.57 3.01
N LYS A 96 -8.08 -5.44 3.54
CA LYS A 96 -8.25 -6.01 4.89
C LYS A 96 -8.19 -4.93 5.96
N SER A 97 -7.34 -3.92 5.78
CA SER A 97 -7.20 -2.76 6.68
C SER A 97 -8.28 -1.69 6.48
N GLY A 98 -9.30 -1.95 5.66
CA GLY A 98 -10.48 -1.10 5.55
C GLY A 98 -10.45 -0.03 4.46
N ALA A 99 -9.52 -0.09 3.50
CA ALA A 99 -9.53 0.81 2.36
C ALA A 99 -10.83 0.67 1.55
N ALA A 100 -11.47 1.79 1.27
CA ALA A 100 -12.66 1.86 0.43
C ALA A 100 -12.31 2.06 -1.05
N GLY A 101 -11.08 2.46 -1.35
CA GLY A 101 -10.57 2.58 -2.71
C GLY A 101 -9.09 2.26 -2.81
N TYR A 102 -8.66 1.83 -4.02
CA TYR A 102 -7.27 1.61 -4.35
C TYR A 102 -6.99 2.05 -5.77
N LEU A 103 -6.11 3.04 -5.92
CA LEU A 103 -5.77 3.72 -7.16
C LEU A 103 -4.25 3.76 -7.34
N LEU A 104 -3.84 3.74 -8.60
CA LEU A 104 -2.44 3.96 -8.97
C LEU A 104 -2.16 5.45 -9.16
N LYS A 105 -0.96 5.93 -8.80
CA LYS A 105 -0.60 7.36 -8.90
C LYS A 105 -0.53 7.90 -10.33
N ASN A 106 -0.54 7.04 -11.36
CA ASN A 106 -0.62 7.42 -12.77
C ASN A 106 -2.05 7.68 -13.27
N ILE A 107 -3.00 7.83 -12.35
CA ILE A 107 -4.42 8.05 -12.61
C ILE A 107 -4.69 9.41 -13.27
N GLU A 108 -5.67 9.45 -14.16
CA GLU A 108 -6.18 10.70 -14.72
C GLU A 108 -7.15 11.40 -13.76
N ARG A 109 -7.26 12.72 -13.90
CA ARG A 109 -8.13 13.55 -13.05
C ARG A 109 -9.56 13.03 -12.99
N PHE A 110 -10.16 12.70 -14.12
CA PHE A 110 -11.56 12.24 -14.18
C PHE A 110 -11.79 10.96 -13.37
N GLU A 111 -10.84 10.03 -13.44
CA GLU A 111 -10.92 8.77 -12.68
C GLU A 111 -10.74 9.00 -11.18
N LEU A 112 -9.82 9.91 -10.78
CA LEU A 112 -9.65 10.30 -9.39
C LEU A 112 -10.92 10.94 -8.82
N GLU A 113 -11.54 11.88 -9.54
CA GLU A 113 -12.79 12.52 -9.13
C GLU A 113 -13.91 11.49 -8.97
N ARG A 114 -14.03 10.57 -9.91
CA ARG A 114 -15.03 9.48 -9.88
C ARG A 114 -14.81 8.57 -8.67
N ALA A 115 -13.57 8.20 -8.39
CA ALA A 115 -13.24 7.37 -7.24
C ALA A 115 -13.62 8.05 -5.92
N ILE A 116 -13.29 9.33 -5.77
CA ILE A 116 -13.62 10.11 -4.57
C ILE A 116 -15.15 10.17 -4.38
N ILE A 117 -15.91 10.47 -5.43
CA ILE A 117 -17.37 10.57 -5.35
C ILE A 117 -17.98 9.21 -4.99
N THR A 118 -17.56 8.14 -5.68
CA THR A 118 -18.06 6.79 -5.40
C THR A 118 -17.82 6.38 -3.95
N VAL A 119 -16.63 6.64 -3.44
CA VAL A 119 -16.28 6.32 -2.05
C VAL A 119 -17.01 7.23 -1.06
N TYR A 120 -17.16 8.51 -1.38
CA TYR A 120 -17.94 9.46 -0.56
C TYR A 120 -19.41 9.04 -0.42
N GLU A 121 -20.00 8.48 -1.46
CA GLU A 121 -21.36 7.94 -1.47
C GLU A 121 -21.51 6.58 -0.77
N GLY A 122 -20.41 6.04 -0.22
CA GLY A 122 -20.40 4.77 0.52
C GLY A 122 -20.10 3.54 -0.32
N GLY A 123 -19.79 3.72 -1.61
CA GLY A 123 -19.32 2.65 -2.49
C GLY A 123 -17.83 2.32 -2.28
N LYS A 124 -17.35 1.36 -3.06
CA LYS A 124 -15.93 1.03 -3.18
C LYS A 124 -15.46 1.32 -4.60
N TYR A 125 -14.22 1.79 -4.74
CA TYR A 125 -13.62 2.05 -6.04
C TYR A 125 -12.23 1.43 -6.18
N PHE A 126 -12.08 0.60 -7.20
CA PHE A 126 -10.80 -0.01 -7.57
C PHE A 126 -10.54 0.24 -9.04
N SER A 127 -9.32 0.64 -9.38
CA SER A 127 -8.95 0.79 -10.79
C SER A 127 -9.11 -0.54 -11.55
N PRO A 128 -9.27 -0.54 -12.87
CA PRO A 128 -9.43 -1.76 -13.65
C PRO A 128 -8.29 -2.78 -13.43
N VAL A 129 -7.06 -2.31 -13.32
CA VAL A 129 -5.88 -3.15 -13.01
C VAL A 129 -6.05 -3.84 -11.65
N VAL A 130 -6.42 -3.10 -10.64
CA VAL A 130 -6.66 -3.62 -9.28
C VAL A 130 -7.83 -4.61 -9.26
N THR A 131 -8.89 -4.31 -10.00
CA THR A 131 -10.06 -5.21 -10.11
C THR A 131 -9.69 -6.56 -10.75
N ASN A 132 -8.85 -6.56 -11.77
CA ASN A 132 -8.36 -7.80 -12.39
C ASN A 132 -7.52 -8.63 -11.40
N ILE A 133 -6.62 -8.00 -10.66
CA ILE A 133 -5.81 -8.67 -9.62
C ILE A 133 -6.71 -9.29 -8.53
N LEU A 134 -7.76 -8.58 -8.13
CA LEU A 134 -8.73 -9.09 -7.16
C LEU A 134 -9.55 -10.26 -7.72
N ALA A 135 -9.97 -10.20 -8.99
CA ALA A 135 -10.70 -11.29 -9.64
C ALA A 135 -9.83 -12.56 -9.73
N GLU A 136 -8.56 -12.41 -10.06
CA GLU A 136 -7.60 -13.52 -10.03
C GLU A 136 -7.40 -14.09 -8.62
N ALA A 137 -7.36 -13.20 -7.61
CA ALA A 137 -7.23 -13.61 -6.22
C ALA A 137 -8.43 -14.44 -5.72
N VAL A 138 -9.63 -14.13 -6.17
CA VAL A 138 -10.85 -14.90 -5.85
C VAL A 138 -10.86 -16.23 -6.60
N SER A 139 -10.42 -16.23 -7.86
CA SER A 139 -10.40 -17.44 -8.72
C SER A 139 -9.32 -18.45 -8.29
N LYS A 140 -8.25 -17.97 -7.67
CA LYS A 140 -7.19 -18.77 -7.08
C LYS A 140 -7.10 -18.40 -5.59
N PRO A 141 -7.95 -18.96 -4.72
CA PRO A 141 -7.80 -18.73 -3.28
C PRO A 141 -6.38 -19.13 -2.89
N GLU A 142 -5.74 -18.30 -2.07
CA GLU A 142 -4.46 -18.67 -1.47
C GLU A 142 -4.66 -20.04 -0.80
N THR A 143 -4.15 -21.08 -1.42
CA THR A 143 -3.74 -22.21 -0.64
C THR A 143 -2.68 -21.64 0.31
N ASN A 144 -2.88 -21.76 1.61
CA ASN A 144 -1.87 -21.51 2.65
C ASN A 144 -0.71 -22.51 2.50
N ASP A 145 -0.33 -22.74 1.27
CA ASP A 145 0.72 -23.68 0.93
C ASP A 145 2.03 -22.90 1.05
N VAL A 146 2.83 -23.31 2.00
CA VAL A 146 4.18 -22.82 2.31
C VAL A 146 5.09 -22.83 1.04
N SER A 147 4.59 -23.31 -0.09
CA SER A 147 5.30 -23.56 -1.34
C SER A 147 5.28 -22.38 -2.35
N GLU A 148 4.47 -21.35 -2.20
CA GLU A 148 4.43 -20.28 -3.20
C GLU A 148 5.19 -19.02 -2.75
N VAL A 149 6.52 -19.14 -2.73
CA VAL A 149 7.41 -17.98 -2.79
C VAL A 149 7.26 -17.35 -4.18
N THR A 150 6.88 -16.08 -4.23
CA THR A 150 6.75 -15.36 -5.51
C THR A 150 8.10 -15.30 -6.23
N PRO A 151 8.14 -15.12 -7.57
CA PRO A 151 9.41 -14.98 -8.30
C PRO A 151 10.29 -13.89 -7.69
N ARG A 152 9.70 -12.78 -7.26
CA ARG A 152 10.43 -11.66 -6.66
C ARG A 152 10.96 -11.96 -5.26
N GLU A 153 10.19 -12.65 -4.44
CA GLU A 153 10.65 -13.15 -3.14
C GLU A 153 11.78 -14.17 -3.31
N LYS A 154 11.72 -15.01 -4.33
CA LYS A 154 12.78 -15.96 -4.65
C LYS A 154 14.08 -15.26 -5.01
N GLU A 155 14.05 -14.22 -5.86
CA GLU A 155 15.23 -13.40 -6.20
C GLU A 155 15.86 -12.78 -4.94
N VAL A 156 15.03 -12.19 -4.07
CA VAL A 156 15.49 -11.64 -2.80
C VAL A 156 16.09 -12.73 -1.92
N LEU A 157 15.43 -13.88 -1.81
CA LEU A 157 15.86 -15.01 -0.99
C LEU A 157 17.20 -15.59 -1.46
N GLU A 158 17.41 -15.71 -2.77
CA GLU A 158 18.70 -16.15 -3.35
C GLU A 158 19.83 -15.19 -2.99
N LEU A 159 19.59 -13.89 -3.05
CA LEU A 159 20.59 -12.89 -2.69
C LEU A 159 20.86 -12.86 -1.16
N VAL A 160 19.85 -13.08 -0.33
CA VAL A 160 20.00 -13.25 1.11
C VAL A 160 20.85 -14.49 1.41
N ALA A 161 20.60 -15.61 0.73
CA ALA A 161 21.35 -16.85 0.89
C ALA A 161 22.84 -16.70 0.47
N ARG A 162 23.12 -15.82 -0.49
CA ARG A 162 24.50 -15.44 -0.90
C ARG A 162 25.19 -14.48 0.08
N GLY A 163 24.53 -14.08 1.17
CA GLY A 163 25.08 -13.20 2.20
C GLY A 163 25.02 -11.70 1.86
N ASN A 164 24.24 -11.29 0.87
CA ASN A 164 24.10 -9.87 0.54
C ASN A 164 23.32 -9.13 1.62
N SER A 165 23.77 -7.92 1.96
CA SER A 165 23.04 -7.00 2.84
C SER A 165 21.77 -6.46 2.15
N THR A 166 20.81 -6.01 2.92
CA THR A 166 19.56 -5.41 2.40
C THR A 166 19.82 -4.29 1.41
N LYS A 167 20.85 -3.47 1.66
CA LYS A 167 21.25 -2.38 0.76
C LYS A 167 21.80 -2.91 -0.57
N GLN A 168 22.68 -3.91 -0.53
CA GLN A 168 23.22 -4.54 -1.75
C GLN A 168 22.11 -5.20 -2.58
N ILE A 169 21.14 -5.85 -1.92
CA ILE A 169 19.99 -6.45 -2.60
C ILE A 169 19.13 -5.38 -3.27
N ALA A 170 18.89 -4.25 -2.59
CA ALA A 170 18.15 -3.13 -3.14
C ALA A 170 18.83 -2.58 -4.42
N ASP A 171 20.14 -2.38 -4.36
CA ASP A 171 20.94 -1.89 -5.49
C ASP A 171 20.93 -2.89 -6.66
N LEU A 172 21.12 -4.19 -6.39
CA LEU A 172 21.13 -5.24 -7.41
C LEU A 172 19.81 -5.43 -8.12
N LEU A 173 18.70 -5.27 -7.38
CA LEU A 173 17.36 -5.49 -7.89
C LEU A 173 16.65 -4.21 -8.37
N GLY A 174 17.28 -3.04 -8.21
CA GLY A 174 16.74 -1.74 -8.61
C GLY A 174 15.49 -1.33 -7.81
N ILE A 175 15.41 -1.71 -6.52
CA ILE A 175 14.28 -1.42 -5.63
C ILE A 175 14.73 -0.73 -4.35
N SER A 176 13.79 -0.21 -3.56
CA SER A 176 14.14 0.43 -2.29
C SER A 176 14.60 -0.60 -1.23
N VAL A 177 15.44 -0.16 -0.29
CA VAL A 177 15.84 -0.95 0.87
C VAL A 177 14.60 -1.45 1.63
N ARG A 178 13.61 -0.60 1.79
CA ARG A 178 12.34 -0.91 2.45
C ARG A 178 11.56 -2.01 1.73
N THR A 179 11.55 -2.00 0.40
CA THR A 179 10.91 -3.04 -0.41
C THR A 179 11.57 -4.41 -0.15
N VAL A 180 12.91 -4.44 -0.06
CA VAL A 180 13.63 -5.67 0.29
C VAL A 180 13.27 -6.16 1.69
N GLU A 181 13.18 -5.25 2.66
CA GLU A 181 12.76 -5.58 4.03
C GLU A 181 11.34 -6.15 4.06
N SER A 182 10.42 -5.57 3.32
CA SER A 182 9.05 -6.07 3.20
C SER A 182 9.01 -7.49 2.64
N HIS A 183 9.74 -7.77 1.55
CA HIS A 183 9.85 -9.13 1.01
C HIS A 183 10.42 -10.12 2.03
N ARG A 184 11.44 -9.72 2.79
CA ARG A 184 12.03 -10.57 3.84
C ARG A 184 11.02 -10.88 4.96
N ILE A 185 10.31 -9.87 5.45
CA ILE A 185 9.29 -10.04 6.50
C ILE A 185 8.17 -10.96 6.00
N ASN A 186 7.70 -10.77 4.77
CA ASN A 186 6.66 -11.61 4.18
C ASN A 186 7.10 -13.07 4.06
N MET A 187 8.33 -13.32 3.61
CA MET A 187 8.87 -14.68 3.55
C MET A 187 9.01 -15.33 4.94
N LEU A 188 9.45 -14.59 5.96
CA LEU A 188 9.50 -15.09 7.33
C LEU A 188 8.11 -15.52 7.82
N LYS A 189 7.08 -14.70 7.55
CA LYS A 189 5.69 -15.01 7.89
C LYS A 189 5.16 -16.21 7.10
N LYS A 190 5.36 -16.24 5.78
CA LYS A 190 4.93 -17.34 4.90
C LYS A 190 5.53 -18.68 5.32
N MET A 191 6.81 -18.70 5.62
CA MET A 191 7.53 -19.92 6.03
C MET A 191 7.43 -20.23 7.52
N LYS A 192 6.75 -19.37 8.30
CA LYS A 192 6.57 -19.50 9.76
C LYS A 192 7.89 -19.66 10.50
N VAL A 193 8.87 -18.81 10.17
CA VAL A 193 10.21 -18.76 10.76
C VAL A 193 10.52 -17.36 11.27
N ASN A 194 11.47 -17.24 12.21
CA ASN A 194 11.67 -16.00 12.94
C ASN A 194 12.91 -15.20 12.50
N ASN A 195 13.80 -15.80 11.72
CA ASN A 195 15.05 -15.16 11.31
C ASN A 195 15.52 -15.67 9.93
N SER A 196 16.49 -14.96 9.34
CA SER A 196 17.00 -15.27 8.01
C SER A 196 17.72 -16.63 7.93
N ALA A 197 18.34 -17.09 9.01
CA ALA A 197 19.02 -18.39 8.99
C ALA A 197 17.99 -19.54 8.93
N GLU A 198 16.92 -19.45 9.70
CA GLU A 198 15.79 -20.39 9.63
C GLU A 198 15.09 -20.32 8.27
N LEU A 199 14.95 -19.10 7.71
CA LEU A 199 14.35 -18.88 6.39
C LEU A 199 15.14 -19.60 5.30
N ILE A 200 16.47 -19.46 5.27
CA ILE A 200 17.34 -20.13 4.29
C ILE A 200 17.28 -21.66 4.48
N LYS A 201 17.38 -22.14 5.71
CA LYS A 201 17.27 -23.57 6.02
C LYS A 201 15.95 -24.14 5.50
N LYS A 202 14.84 -23.48 5.79
CA LYS A 202 13.51 -23.89 5.35
C LYS A 202 13.35 -23.87 3.83
N ALA A 203 13.92 -22.87 3.17
CA ALA A 203 13.91 -22.75 1.71
C ALA A 203 14.69 -23.89 1.01
N ILE A 204 15.79 -24.36 1.63
CA ILE A 204 16.54 -25.51 1.14
C ILE A 204 15.73 -26.80 1.35
N GLU A 205 15.13 -26.99 2.52
CA GLU A 205 14.27 -28.14 2.82
C GLU A 205 13.10 -28.27 1.83
N LEU A 206 12.52 -27.13 1.43
CA LEU A 206 11.41 -27.05 0.46
C LEU A 206 11.87 -27.05 -1.01
N LYS A 207 13.18 -27.18 -1.27
CA LYS A 207 13.79 -27.13 -2.63
C LYS A 207 13.48 -25.83 -3.40
N ILE A 208 13.27 -24.74 -2.71
CA ILE A 208 13.10 -23.38 -3.28
C ILE A 208 14.48 -22.80 -3.63
N LEU A 209 15.46 -23.10 -2.78
CA LEU A 209 16.89 -22.86 -3.00
C LEU A 209 17.58 -24.19 -3.28
N SER A 210 18.55 -24.16 -4.21
CA SER A 210 19.45 -25.28 -4.54
C SER A 210 20.79 -25.15 -3.84
#